data_7d5b64e533782102e52e97da34c514e5
#
_entry.id   7d5b64e533782102e52e97da34c514e5
#
_cell.length_a   1.000
_cell.length_b   1.000
_cell.length_c   1.000
_cell.angle_alpha   90.00
_cell.angle_beta   90.00
_cell.angle_gamma   90.00
#
_symmetry.space_group_name_H-M   'P 1'
#
loop_
_entity.id
_entity.type
_entity.pdbx_description
1 polymer ?
#
loop_
_entity_poly.entity_id
_entity_poly.type
_entity_poly.pdbx_seq_one_letter_code
_entity_poly.pdbx_strand_id
1 'polypeptide(L)'
;MTEMLKTSETTEKLLKFIDASPSCFHAVKNICVMLEDAGCIRLLENETWTLEKGKRYFTTRNGSSVLAFSVPENYNGMQIVSAHSDSPTFRVKSGAEITVEGHYKKLNTEGYGGMILSTWFDRPLSLAGRAVVRTESGVKSVLLNIDRDLCIIPSLAIHMTRGMADHKLNPQVDLLPLLGGENADYNALIAEEAGVKKEDVISSDMFLYPRQHGVVFGMENEFIASPRLDDLQCAFSATEAFLNAENKEKLLISAVF
;
A
#
# COMPACT_ATOMS: atom_id res chain seq x y z
N MET A 1 -30.12 11.60 25.89
CA MET A 1 -29.15 11.95 24.85
C MET A 1 -27.94 11.03 25.11
N THR A 2 -27.84 9.91 24.41
CA THR A 2 -26.74 8.95 24.57
C THR A 2 -25.46 9.64 24.14
N GLU A 3 -24.47 9.70 25.00
CA GLU A 3 -23.14 10.22 24.69
C GLU A 3 -22.59 9.34 23.54
N MET A 4 -22.45 9.89 22.33
CA MET A 4 -21.86 9.15 21.21
C MET A 4 -20.47 8.69 21.64
N LEU A 5 -20.21 7.39 21.52
CA LEU A 5 -18.90 6.82 21.82
C LEU A 5 -17.83 7.56 20.98
N LYS A 6 -16.88 8.16 21.67
CA LYS A 6 -15.75 8.83 21.01
C LYS A 6 -14.87 7.76 20.34
N THR A 7 -14.53 7.97 19.08
CA THR A 7 -13.57 7.09 18.37
C THR A 7 -12.29 6.95 19.18
N SER A 8 -11.77 5.73 19.32
CA SER A 8 -10.56 5.51 20.07
C SER A 8 -9.35 6.11 19.35
N GLU A 9 -8.37 6.58 20.11
CA GLU A 9 -7.12 7.12 19.57
C GLU A 9 -6.40 6.10 18.67
N THR A 10 -6.45 4.82 19.04
CA THR A 10 -5.87 3.72 18.22
C THR A 10 -6.58 3.58 16.88
N THR A 11 -7.91 3.71 16.85
CA THR A 11 -8.67 3.70 15.59
C THR A 11 -8.28 4.87 14.69
N GLU A 12 -8.15 6.07 15.25
CA GLU A 12 -7.72 7.23 14.46
C GLU A 12 -6.30 7.06 13.91
N LYS A 13 -5.37 6.51 14.69
CA LYS A 13 -4.02 6.19 14.25
C LYS A 13 -4.01 5.15 13.13
N LEU A 14 -4.82 4.09 13.25
CA LEU A 14 -4.97 3.06 12.23
C LEU A 14 -5.48 3.66 10.91
N LEU A 15 -6.55 4.43 10.94
CA LEU A 15 -7.11 5.04 9.73
C LEU A 15 -6.12 5.99 9.06
N LYS A 16 -5.41 6.82 9.82
CA LYS A 16 -4.33 7.69 9.32
C LYS A 16 -3.19 6.88 8.68
N PHE A 17 -2.78 5.78 9.33
CA PHE A 17 -1.76 4.88 8.78
C PHE A 17 -2.18 4.27 7.44
N ILE A 18 -3.43 3.77 7.36
CA ILE A 18 -3.97 3.20 6.12
C ILE A 18 -4.04 4.26 5.02
N ASP A 19 -4.54 5.46 5.32
CA ASP A 19 -4.66 6.55 4.35
C ASP A 19 -3.28 6.99 3.80
N ALA A 20 -2.28 7.04 4.67
CA ALA A 20 -0.89 7.36 4.29
C ALA A 20 -0.17 6.21 3.57
N SER A 21 -0.76 5.02 3.50
CA SER A 21 -0.14 3.80 2.98
C SER A 21 -0.86 3.26 1.74
N PRO A 22 -0.88 4.00 0.61
CA PRO A 22 -1.60 3.58 -0.61
C PRO A 22 -0.92 2.41 -1.36
N SER A 23 0.32 2.04 -1.02
CA SER A 23 1.03 0.86 -1.53
C SER A 23 1.92 0.25 -0.46
N CYS A 24 2.39 -1.00 -0.67
CA CYS A 24 3.31 -1.68 0.25
C CYS A 24 4.57 -0.85 0.55
N PHE A 25 5.10 -0.13 -0.44
CA PHE A 25 6.28 0.72 -0.25
C PHE A 25 6.02 1.89 0.70
N HIS A 26 4.81 2.48 0.63
CA HIS A 26 4.39 3.53 1.55
C HIS A 26 4.12 2.96 2.94
N ALA A 27 3.50 1.78 3.04
CA ALA A 27 3.27 1.11 4.32
C ALA A 27 4.58 0.84 5.07
N VAL A 28 5.57 0.26 4.39
CA VAL A 28 6.89 0.00 4.98
C VAL A 28 7.60 1.30 5.36
N LYS A 29 7.54 2.35 4.52
CA LYS A 29 8.09 3.66 4.87
C LYS A 29 7.46 4.21 6.15
N ASN A 30 6.14 4.14 6.28
CA ASN A 30 5.43 4.65 7.46
C ASN A 30 5.73 3.82 8.71
N ILE A 31 5.84 2.48 8.59
CA ILE A 31 6.31 1.62 9.69
C ILE A 31 7.73 2.00 10.12
N CYS A 32 8.63 2.26 9.17
CA CYS A 32 9.99 2.73 9.51
C CYS A 32 9.96 4.03 10.31
N VAL A 33 9.11 4.99 9.93
CA VAL A 33 8.95 6.25 10.69
C VAL A 33 8.45 5.96 12.11
N MET A 34 7.43 5.11 12.28
CA MET A 34 6.94 4.72 13.61
C MET A 34 8.05 4.10 14.47
N LEU A 35 8.88 3.24 13.89
CA LEU A 35 10.00 2.60 14.57
C LEU A 35 11.12 3.62 14.94
N GLU A 36 11.46 4.52 14.04
CA GLU A 36 12.46 5.58 14.25
C GLU A 36 12.01 6.56 15.33
N ASP A 37 10.76 7.01 15.29
CA ASP A 37 10.17 7.91 16.30
C ASP A 37 10.13 7.28 17.69
N ALA A 38 10.01 5.95 17.77
CA ALA A 38 10.09 5.20 19.02
C ALA A 38 11.54 4.86 19.46
N GLY A 39 12.55 5.36 18.75
CA GLY A 39 13.96 5.17 19.10
C GLY A 39 14.55 3.81 18.70
N CYS A 40 13.91 3.06 17.80
CA CYS A 40 14.51 1.85 17.24
C CYS A 40 15.67 2.20 16.30
N ILE A 41 16.74 1.44 16.38
CA ILE A 41 17.96 1.67 15.60
C ILE A 41 17.85 0.96 14.25
N ARG A 42 17.99 1.73 13.18
CA ARG A 42 18.00 1.14 11.82
C ARG A 42 19.31 0.45 11.52
N LEU A 43 19.22 -0.74 10.96
CA LEU A 43 20.35 -1.55 10.51
C LEU A 43 20.30 -1.68 8.97
N LEU A 44 21.46 -1.59 8.34
CA LEU A 44 21.59 -1.82 6.91
C LEU A 44 22.05 -3.27 6.65
N GLU A 45 21.40 -3.96 5.70
CA GLU A 45 21.68 -5.38 5.41
C GLU A 45 23.12 -5.62 4.90
N ASN A 46 23.75 -4.61 4.30
CA ASN A 46 25.10 -4.66 3.75
C ASN A 46 26.21 -4.29 4.77
N GLU A 47 25.84 -4.08 6.04
CA GLU A 47 26.78 -3.72 7.11
C GLU A 47 26.86 -4.82 8.16
N THR A 48 27.97 -4.84 8.91
CA THR A 48 28.08 -5.71 10.09
C THR A 48 27.32 -5.13 11.26
N TRP A 49 26.41 -5.90 11.82
CA TRP A 49 25.58 -5.45 12.94
C TRP A 49 26.26 -5.65 14.29
N THR A 50 26.30 -4.59 15.07
CA THR A 50 26.71 -4.65 16.49
C THR A 50 25.45 -4.42 17.33
N LEU A 51 25.01 -5.47 18.03
CA LEU A 51 23.76 -5.48 18.78
C LEU A 51 24.04 -5.34 20.28
N GLU A 52 23.27 -4.50 20.95
CA GLU A 52 23.34 -4.27 22.40
C GLU A 52 22.06 -4.82 23.05
N LYS A 53 22.22 -5.42 24.23
CA LYS A 53 21.11 -5.87 25.06
C LYS A 53 20.21 -4.71 25.47
N GLY A 54 18.91 -4.96 25.55
CA GLY A 54 17.89 -3.95 25.89
C GLY A 54 17.54 -2.98 24.76
N LYS A 55 18.20 -3.07 23.60
CA LYS A 55 17.92 -2.20 22.44
C LYS A 55 16.95 -2.83 21.47
N ARG A 56 16.30 -1.97 20.69
CA ARG A 56 15.39 -2.34 19.59
C ARG A 56 16.01 -1.92 18.26
N TYR A 57 15.89 -2.77 17.28
CA TYR A 57 16.48 -2.61 15.96
C TYR A 57 15.45 -2.93 14.88
N PHE A 58 15.66 -2.42 13.68
CA PHE A 58 14.92 -2.84 12.51
C PHE A 58 15.78 -2.77 11.25
N THR A 59 15.42 -3.58 10.27
CA THR A 59 15.99 -3.54 8.92
C THR A 59 14.90 -3.66 7.88
N THR A 60 15.17 -3.25 6.64
CA THR A 60 14.23 -3.32 5.53
C THR A 60 14.84 -4.03 4.35
N ARG A 61 14.01 -4.74 3.58
CA ARG A 61 14.42 -5.33 2.32
C ARG A 61 13.55 -4.84 1.18
N ASN A 62 14.18 -4.42 0.08
CA ASN A 62 13.54 -3.95 -1.14
C ASN A 62 12.54 -2.78 -0.95
N GLY A 63 12.47 -2.17 0.24
CA GLY A 63 11.48 -1.13 0.57
C GLY A 63 10.04 -1.64 0.67
N SER A 64 9.82 -2.96 0.64
CA SER A 64 8.52 -3.62 0.75
C SER A 64 8.40 -4.56 1.93
N SER A 65 9.48 -4.76 2.69
CA SER A 65 9.46 -5.57 3.90
C SER A 65 10.25 -4.89 5.02
N VAL A 66 9.81 -5.09 6.25
CA VAL A 66 10.49 -4.62 7.45
C VAL A 66 10.51 -5.71 8.51
N LEU A 67 11.66 -5.87 9.15
CA LEU A 67 11.86 -6.76 10.29
C LEU A 67 12.34 -5.91 11.46
N ALA A 68 11.52 -5.79 12.51
CA ALA A 68 11.89 -5.14 13.75
C ALA A 68 12.09 -6.18 14.86
N PHE A 69 13.09 -6.00 15.71
CA PHE A 69 13.37 -6.92 16.81
C PHE A 69 13.96 -6.23 18.03
N SER A 70 13.71 -6.81 19.21
CA SER A 70 14.32 -6.37 20.47
C SER A 70 15.34 -7.40 20.95
N VAL A 71 16.52 -6.94 21.41
CA VAL A 71 17.53 -7.83 22.00
C VAL A 71 17.29 -7.91 23.51
N PRO A 72 16.93 -9.08 24.08
CA PRO A 72 16.62 -9.19 25.48
C PRO A 72 17.88 -9.10 26.38
N GLU A 73 17.69 -8.70 27.63
CA GLU A 73 18.74 -8.73 28.65
C GLU A 73 19.20 -10.16 28.93
N ASN A 74 18.22 -11.06 29.10
CA ASN A 74 18.41 -12.48 29.33
C ASN A 74 17.54 -13.26 28.34
N TYR A 75 18.17 -14.04 27.47
CA TYR A 75 17.45 -14.78 26.44
C TYR A 75 16.73 -15.99 27.02
N ASN A 76 15.40 -16.00 26.91
CA ASN A 76 14.53 -17.12 27.28
C ASN A 76 13.47 -17.36 26.17
N GLY A 77 13.95 -17.56 24.94
CA GLY A 77 13.07 -17.83 23.79
C GLY A 77 12.69 -16.58 22.98
N MET A 78 11.82 -16.74 21.99
CA MET A 78 11.37 -15.69 21.10
C MET A 78 9.84 -15.64 20.98
N GLN A 79 9.34 -14.47 20.58
CA GLN A 79 7.96 -14.26 20.16
C GLN A 79 7.98 -13.53 18.82
N ILE A 80 7.27 -14.07 17.84
CA ILE A 80 7.19 -13.52 16.50
C ILE A 80 5.74 -13.19 16.21
N VAL A 81 5.49 -11.98 15.74
CA VAL A 81 4.26 -11.56 15.09
C VAL A 81 4.56 -11.22 13.64
N SER A 82 3.72 -11.64 12.71
CA SER A 82 3.92 -11.37 11.29
C SER A 82 2.64 -10.89 10.63
N ALA A 83 2.81 -10.04 9.63
CA ALA A 83 1.77 -9.49 8.77
C ALA A 83 2.37 -9.24 7.38
N HIS A 84 1.55 -8.75 6.42
CA HIS A 84 2.07 -8.29 5.15
C HIS A 84 1.75 -6.80 4.89
N SER A 85 2.60 -6.15 4.08
CA SER A 85 2.54 -4.70 3.83
C SER A 85 1.68 -4.32 2.63
N ASP A 86 1.41 -5.28 1.76
CA ASP A 86 0.62 -5.11 0.55
C ASP A 86 -0.87 -5.34 0.82
N SER A 87 -1.68 -5.10 -0.18
CA SER A 87 -3.12 -5.34 -0.15
C SER A 87 -3.57 -5.83 -1.53
N PRO A 88 -4.65 -6.61 -1.61
CA PRO A 88 -5.20 -7.02 -2.90
C PRO A 88 -5.54 -5.82 -3.78
N THR A 89 -5.03 -5.81 -5.02
CA THR A 89 -5.15 -4.68 -5.92
C THR A 89 -4.93 -5.08 -7.39
N PHE A 90 -4.85 -4.09 -8.27
CA PHE A 90 -4.38 -4.24 -9.64
C PHE A 90 -3.00 -3.58 -9.80
N ARG A 91 -2.05 -4.35 -10.34
CA ARG A 91 -0.70 -3.89 -10.67
C ARG A 91 -0.64 -3.47 -12.13
N VAL A 92 0.02 -2.35 -12.41
CA VAL A 92 0.25 -1.89 -13.79
C VAL A 92 1.37 -2.73 -14.42
N LYS A 93 1.13 -3.25 -15.62
CA LYS A 93 2.11 -4.04 -16.39
C LYS A 93 3.13 -3.15 -17.08
N SER A 94 4.25 -3.72 -17.52
CA SER A 94 5.30 -3.02 -18.27
C SER A 94 4.77 -2.34 -19.55
N GLY A 95 3.85 -2.98 -20.30
CA GLY A 95 3.10 -2.35 -21.37
C GLY A 95 1.86 -1.66 -20.81
N ALA A 96 2.04 -0.52 -20.14
CA ALA A 96 1.06 0.10 -19.26
C ALA A 96 -0.22 0.59 -19.94
N GLU A 97 -0.21 0.82 -21.26
CA GLU A 97 -1.32 1.42 -21.98
C GLU A 97 -1.93 0.50 -23.04
N ILE A 98 -3.24 0.55 -23.13
CA ILE A 98 -4.03 -0.06 -24.21
C ILE A 98 -4.85 1.04 -24.88
N THR A 99 -4.71 1.18 -26.20
CA THR A 99 -5.54 2.10 -26.99
C THR A 99 -6.83 1.37 -27.39
N VAL A 100 -7.96 2.02 -27.13
CA VAL A 100 -9.30 1.49 -27.44
C VAL A 100 -9.98 2.44 -28.42
N GLU A 101 -10.46 1.89 -29.56
CA GLU A 101 -11.15 2.61 -30.64
C GLU A 101 -10.40 3.83 -31.18
N GLY A 102 -9.09 3.92 -30.97
CA GLY A 102 -8.28 5.08 -31.35
C GLY A 102 -8.53 6.35 -30.53
N HIS A 103 -9.43 6.34 -29.57
CA HIS A 103 -9.89 7.54 -28.83
C HIS A 103 -9.60 7.51 -27.35
N TYR A 104 -9.43 6.30 -26.76
CA TYR A 104 -9.25 6.17 -25.32
C TYR A 104 -8.00 5.39 -24.97
N LYS A 105 -7.43 5.71 -23.82
CA LYS A 105 -6.37 4.95 -23.18
C LYS A 105 -6.89 4.28 -21.92
N LYS A 106 -6.68 2.96 -21.84
CA LYS A 106 -6.87 2.18 -20.61
C LYS A 106 -5.52 1.77 -20.02
N LEU A 107 -5.46 1.63 -18.71
CA LEU A 107 -4.31 0.99 -18.05
C LEU A 107 -4.36 -0.52 -18.27
N ASN A 108 -3.23 -1.07 -18.68
CA ASN A 108 -3.02 -2.51 -18.77
C ASN A 108 -2.60 -3.03 -17.40
N THR A 109 -3.51 -3.67 -16.71
CA THR A 109 -3.30 -4.12 -15.33
C THR A 109 -3.44 -5.63 -15.22
N GLU A 110 -2.89 -6.18 -14.14
CA GLU A 110 -3.10 -7.56 -13.71
C GLU A 110 -3.57 -7.58 -12.27
N GLY A 111 -4.38 -8.59 -11.90
CA GLY A 111 -4.78 -8.80 -10.52
C GLY A 111 -3.58 -9.18 -9.65
N TYR A 112 -3.47 -8.54 -8.51
CA TYR A 112 -2.45 -8.79 -7.50
C TYR A 112 -3.14 -9.15 -6.18
N GLY A 113 -3.00 -10.41 -5.75
CA GLY A 113 -3.73 -10.97 -4.63
C GLY A 113 -5.18 -11.33 -4.96
N GLY A 114 -5.89 -11.85 -3.99
CA GLY A 114 -7.31 -12.21 -4.09
C GLY A 114 -8.21 -11.05 -3.68
N MET A 115 -9.11 -10.59 -4.56
CA MET A 115 -9.99 -9.46 -4.28
C MET A 115 -11.41 -9.69 -4.75
N ILE A 116 -12.36 -8.98 -4.17
CA ILE A 116 -13.75 -8.92 -4.63
C ILE A 116 -13.82 -7.94 -5.81
N LEU A 117 -13.86 -8.46 -7.03
CA LEU A 117 -13.75 -7.66 -8.26
C LEU A 117 -14.85 -6.59 -8.40
N SER A 118 -16.08 -6.89 -7.95
CA SER A 118 -17.20 -5.95 -8.05
C SER A 118 -17.03 -4.67 -7.24
N THR A 119 -16.17 -4.68 -6.23
CA THR A 119 -15.93 -3.49 -5.39
C THR A 119 -15.05 -2.44 -6.06
N TRP A 120 -14.48 -2.73 -7.21
CA TRP A 120 -13.57 -1.83 -7.94
C TRP A 120 -14.28 -0.96 -8.97
N PHE A 121 -15.54 -1.28 -9.31
CA PHE A 121 -16.30 -0.50 -10.30
C PHE A 121 -16.79 0.85 -9.76
N ASP A 122 -16.96 1.79 -10.68
CA ASP A 122 -17.67 3.05 -10.54
C ASP A 122 -17.16 3.97 -9.40
N ARG A 123 -15.89 3.86 -9.07
CA ARG A 123 -15.26 4.69 -8.05
C ARG A 123 -13.97 5.35 -8.56
N PRO A 124 -13.64 6.55 -8.07
CA PRO A 124 -12.36 7.17 -8.38
C PRO A 124 -11.20 6.33 -7.87
N LEU A 125 -10.25 6.07 -8.75
CA LEU A 125 -9.03 5.33 -8.48
C LEU A 125 -7.81 6.20 -8.77
N SER A 126 -6.72 5.92 -8.09
CA SER A 126 -5.42 6.49 -8.33
C SER A 126 -4.32 5.45 -8.37
N LEU A 127 -3.08 5.87 -8.54
CA LEU A 127 -1.89 5.04 -8.60
C LEU A 127 -0.89 5.44 -7.52
N ALA A 128 -0.35 4.44 -6.84
CA ALA A 128 0.77 4.62 -5.93
C ALA A 128 1.75 3.45 -6.05
N GLY A 129 3.02 3.72 -5.76
CA GLY A 129 4.05 2.71 -5.87
C GLY A 129 5.44 3.33 -5.85
N ARG A 130 6.29 2.87 -6.75
CA ARG A 130 7.63 3.44 -6.95
C ARG A 130 8.01 3.47 -8.42
N ALA A 131 8.91 4.39 -8.77
CA ALA A 131 9.64 4.36 -10.02
C ALA A 131 11.13 4.17 -9.76
N VAL A 132 11.81 3.51 -10.67
CA VAL A 132 13.26 3.47 -10.75
C VAL A 132 13.70 4.44 -11.82
N VAL A 133 14.47 5.44 -11.41
CA VAL A 133 14.87 6.55 -12.28
C VAL A 133 16.38 6.68 -12.37
N ARG A 134 16.86 7.17 -13.52
CA ARG A 134 18.26 7.55 -13.72
C ARG A 134 18.48 8.96 -13.17
N THR A 135 19.58 9.14 -12.45
CA THR A 135 20.05 10.43 -11.94
C THR A 135 21.53 10.60 -12.27
N GLU A 136 22.08 11.80 -12.06
CA GLU A 136 23.52 12.04 -12.22
C GLU A 136 24.39 11.15 -11.33
N SER A 137 23.88 10.77 -10.15
CA SER A 137 24.58 9.89 -9.19
C SER A 137 24.31 8.40 -9.39
N GLY A 138 23.59 7.99 -10.46
CA GLY A 138 23.26 6.59 -10.75
C GLY A 138 21.76 6.33 -10.73
N VAL A 139 21.36 5.13 -10.32
CA VAL A 139 19.97 4.69 -10.32
C VAL A 139 19.35 4.88 -8.92
N LYS A 140 18.16 5.45 -8.87
CA LYS A 140 17.42 5.72 -7.62
C LYS A 140 15.99 5.19 -7.70
N SER A 141 15.49 4.64 -6.59
CA SER A 141 14.06 4.35 -6.40
C SER A 141 13.37 5.55 -5.76
N VAL A 142 12.26 5.99 -6.33
CA VAL A 142 11.45 7.11 -5.86
C VAL A 142 10.03 6.61 -5.58
N LEU A 143 9.49 6.89 -4.39
CA LEU A 143 8.10 6.61 -4.06
C LEU A 143 7.19 7.61 -4.75
N LEU A 144 6.11 7.11 -5.34
CA LEU A 144 5.13 7.89 -6.09
C LEU A 144 3.73 7.68 -5.52
N ASN A 145 3.00 8.77 -5.37
CA ASN A 145 1.56 8.76 -5.06
C ASN A 145 0.88 9.86 -5.87
N ILE A 146 0.16 9.49 -6.90
CA ILE A 146 -0.51 10.47 -7.81
C ILE A 146 -1.54 11.30 -7.06
N ASP A 147 -2.20 10.74 -6.08
CA ASP A 147 -3.16 11.36 -5.14
C ASP A 147 -4.20 12.30 -5.75
N ARG A 148 -4.73 11.95 -6.90
CA ARG A 148 -5.87 12.59 -7.56
C ARG A 148 -6.79 11.55 -8.17
N ASP A 149 -8.02 11.93 -8.49
CA ASP A 149 -8.95 11.08 -9.24
C ASP A 149 -8.41 10.91 -10.66
N LEU A 150 -7.71 9.80 -10.87
CA LEU A 150 -6.92 9.57 -12.08
C LEU A 150 -7.68 8.72 -13.10
N CYS A 151 -8.29 7.65 -12.64
CA CYS A 151 -8.93 6.67 -13.53
C CYS A 151 -10.15 6.03 -12.86
N ILE A 152 -10.93 5.31 -13.66
CA ILE A 152 -12.12 4.60 -13.20
C ILE A 152 -12.26 3.29 -13.97
N ILE A 153 -12.83 2.26 -13.34
CA ILE A 153 -13.31 1.05 -13.99
C ILE A 153 -14.83 1.20 -14.13
N PRO A 154 -15.34 1.59 -15.30
CA PRO A 154 -16.79 1.78 -15.47
C PRO A 154 -17.53 0.46 -15.58
N SER A 155 -18.67 0.31 -14.91
CA SER A 155 -19.58 -0.79 -15.13
C SER A 155 -20.41 -0.59 -16.40
N LEU A 156 -20.92 -1.68 -16.94
CA LEU A 156 -21.85 -1.62 -18.06
C LEU A 156 -23.23 -1.17 -17.60
N ALA A 157 -23.90 -0.37 -18.42
CA ALA A 157 -25.28 0.03 -18.16
C ALA A 157 -26.20 -1.20 -18.08
N ILE A 158 -27.21 -1.15 -17.20
CA ILE A 158 -28.15 -2.25 -16.99
C ILE A 158 -28.81 -2.74 -18.28
N HIS A 159 -29.04 -1.85 -19.26
CA HIS A 159 -29.63 -2.20 -20.54
C HIS A 159 -28.71 -3.06 -21.41
N MET A 160 -27.40 -2.99 -21.19
CA MET A 160 -26.40 -3.78 -21.93
C MET A 160 -26.11 -5.13 -21.23
N THR A 161 -26.52 -5.29 -19.97
CA THR A 161 -26.31 -6.51 -19.18
C THR A 161 -27.55 -7.37 -19.03
N ARG A 162 -28.68 -6.98 -19.63
CA ARG A 162 -29.92 -7.77 -19.60
C ARG A 162 -29.70 -9.16 -20.23
N GLY A 163 -29.96 -10.21 -19.44
CA GLY A 163 -29.74 -11.60 -19.85
C GLY A 163 -28.32 -12.14 -19.56
N MET A 164 -27.44 -11.34 -19.01
CA MET A 164 -26.09 -11.76 -18.59
C MET A 164 -26.03 -12.11 -17.08
N ALA A 165 -27.07 -12.73 -16.53
CA ALA A 165 -27.17 -13.02 -15.09
C ALA A 165 -25.96 -13.80 -14.51
N ASP A 166 -25.23 -14.54 -15.37
CA ASP A 166 -24.07 -15.36 -15.00
C ASP A 166 -22.73 -14.82 -15.59
N HIS A 167 -22.66 -13.54 -15.95
CA HIS A 167 -21.43 -12.99 -16.52
C HIS A 167 -20.29 -13.05 -15.49
N LYS A 168 -19.33 -13.93 -15.73
CA LYS A 168 -18.09 -13.97 -14.95
C LYS A 168 -17.18 -12.85 -15.42
N LEU A 169 -16.84 -11.93 -14.50
CA LEU A 169 -15.90 -10.86 -14.76
C LEU A 169 -14.54 -11.40 -15.20
N ASN A 170 -14.04 -10.90 -16.31
CA ASN A 170 -12.69 -11.15 -16.78
C ASN A 170 -11.81 -9.94 -16.45
N PRO A 171 -10.84 -10.06 -15.50
CA PRO A 171 -10.00 -8.92 -15.11
C PRO A 171 -9.22 -8.28 -16.25
N GLN A 172 -8.89 -9.05 -17.30
CA GLN A 172 -8.13 -8.55 -18.46
C GLN A 172 -8.99 -7.84 -19.52
N VAL A 173 -10.30 -7.82 -19.35
CA VAL A 173 -11.25 -7.19 -20.29
C VAL A 173 -12.12 -6.19 -19.56
N ASP A 174 -12.79 -6.64 -18.48
CA ASP A 174 -13.84 -5.89 -17.80
C ASP A 174 -13.28 -4.89 -16.77
N LEU A 175 -12.09 -5.18 -16.21
CA LEU A 175 -11.51 -4.39 -15.13
C LEU A 175 -10.27 -3.56 -15.52
N LEU A 176 -10.10 -3.28 -16.81
CA LEU A 176 -9.05 -2.37 -17.27
C LEU A 176 -9.48 -0.91 -17.05
N PRO A 177 -8.78 -0.14 -16.18
CA PRO A 177 -9.18 1.21 -15.86
C PRO A 177 -9.08 2.16 -17.05
N LEU A 178 -10.09 2.99 -17.24
CA LEU A 178 -10.07 4.10 -18.20
C LEU A 178 -9.17 5.20 -17.65
N LEU A 179 -8.06 5.49 -18.34
CA LEU A 179 -7.06 6.47 -17.93
C LEU A 179 -7.32 7.85 -18.52
N GLY A 180 -7.78 7.91 -19.78
CA GLY A 180 -8.00 9.20 -20.44
C GLY A 180 -8.31 9.08 -21.93
N GLY A 181 -8.24 10.20 -22.65
CA GLY A 181 -8.35 10.27 -24.11
C GLY A 181 -7.06 9.82 -24.81
N GLU A 182 -7.04 10.00 -26.14
CA GLU A 182 -5.94 9.55 -27.01
C GLU A 182 -4.54 10.07 -26.62
N ASN A 183 -4.48 11.26 -26.03
CA ASN A 183 -3.23 11.92 -25.62
C ASN A 183 -2.75 11.54 -24.21
N ALA A 184 -3.45 10.67 -23.49
CA ALA A 184 -2.96 10.21 -22.20
C ALA A 184 -1.66 9.43 -22.38
N ASP A 185 -0.67 9.72 -21.52
CA ASP A 185 0.67 9.13 -21.57
C ASP A 185 1.10 8.74 -20.14
N TYR A 186 1.03 7.45 -19.86
CA TYR A 186 1.39 6.90 -18.55
C TYR A 186 2.87 7.19 -18.20
N ASN A 187 3.79 7.04 -19.15
CA ASN A 187 5.21 7.27 -18.85
C ASN A 187 5.52 8.74 -18.60
N ALA A 188 4.81 9.66 -19.29
CA ALA A 188 4.91 11.08 -18.99
C ALA A 188 4.38 11.41 -17.59
N LEU A 189 3.25 10.82 -17.19
CA LEU A 189 2.69 10.96 -15.85
C LEU A 189 3.67 10.49 -14.76
N ILE A 190 4.30 9.30 -14.95
CA ILE A 190 5.29 8.78 -14.01
C ILE A 190 6.52 9.67 -13.93
N ALA A 191 7.00 10.21 -15.06
CA ALA A 191 8.14 11.10 -15.11
C ALA A 191 7.86 12.43 -14.39
N GLU A 192 6.69 13.02 -14.63
CA GLU A 192 6.22 14.24 -13.98
C GLU A 192 6.18 14.06 -12.46
N GLU A 193 5.55 12.98 -11.99
CA GLU A 193 5.43 12.68 -10.56
C GLU A 193 6.79 12.37 -9.89
N ALA A 194 7.70 11.74 -10.65
CA ALA A 194 9.06 11.47 -10.18
C ALA A 194 9.99 12.69 -10.25
N GLY A 195 9.57 13.79 -10.90
CA GLY A 195 10.38 15.00 -11.09
C GLY A 195 11.57 14.79 -12.01
N VAL A 196 11.45 13.91 -13.02
CA VAL A 196 12.50 13.56 -13.98
C VAL A 196 12.00 13.67 -15.43
N LYS A 197 12.90 13.54 -16.40
CA LYS A 197 12.50 13.40 -17.80
C LYS A 197 11.99 12.00 -18.08
N LYS A 198 11.14 11.86 -19.10
CA LYS A 198 10.52 10.59 -19.48
C LYS A 198 11.58 9.51 -19.83
N GLU A 199 12.66 9.89 -20.49
CA GLU A 199 13.78 9.02 -20.84
C GLU A 199 14.60 8.53 -19.65
N ASP A 200 14.46 9.19 -18.49
CA ASP A 200 15.14 8.81 -17.25
C ASP A 200 14.33 7.82 -16.38
N VAL A 201 13.07 7.58 -16.73
CA VAL A 201 12.26 6.51 -16.09
C VAL A 201 12.70 5.16 -16.65
N ILE A 202 13.33 4.34 -15.82
CA ILE A 202 13.81 3.01 -16.18
C ILE A 202 12.68 1.98 -16.07
N SER A 203 11.93 2.04 -14.97
CA SER A 203 10.79 1.16 -14.71
C SER A 203 9.89 1.75 -13.63
N SER A 204 8.68 1.22 -13.51
CA SER A 204 7.77 1.57 -12.44
C SER A 204 7.07 0.31 -11.90
N ASP A 205 6.73 0.35 -10.63
CA ASP A 205 6.02 -0.70 -9.90
C ASP A 205 4.84 -0.03 -9.20
N MET A 206 3.75 0.15 -9.96
CA MET A 206 2.59 0.95 -9.57
C MET A 206 1.36 0.10 -9.38
N PHE A 207 0.59 0.43 -8.35
CA PHE A 207 -0.63 -0.25 -7.95
C PHE A 207 -1.81 0.73 -7.95
N LEU A 208 -2.97 0.25 -8.35
CA LEU A 208 -4.23 0.97 -8.20
C LEU A 208 -4.65 1.03 -6.74
N TYR A 209 -5.24 2.13 -6.34
CA TYR A 209 -5.90 2.19 -5.04
C TYR A 209 -7.16 3.07 -5.11
N PRO A 210 -8.24 2.70 -4.37
CA PRO A 210 -9.41 3.56 -4.22
C PRO A 210 -9.05 4.73 -3.30
N ARG A 211 -9.40 5.96 -3.72
CA ARG A 211 -9.12 7.19 -2.97
C ARG A 211 -10.05 7.42 -1.77
N GLN A 212 -11.01 6.55 -1.58
CA GLN A 212 -11.90 6.62 -0.43
C GLN A 212 -11.10 6.49 0.87
N HIS A 213 -11.27 7.43 1.78
CA HIS A 213 -10.72 7.36 3.13
C HIS A 213 -11.46 6.36 4.00
N GLY A 214 -10.76 5.86 5.01
CA GLY A 214 -11.39 5.06 6.06
C GLY A 214 -12.35 5.89 6.90
N VAL A 215 -13.45 5.28 7.30
CA VAL A 215 -14.51 5.93 8.09
C VAL A 215 -14.92 5.08 9.28
N VAL A 216 -15.33 5.76 10.35
CA VAL A 216 -16.04 5.13 11.46
C VAL A 216 -17.54 5.29 11.19
N PHE A 217 -18.32 4.23 11.42
CA PHE A 217 -19.75 4.23 11.16
C PHE A 217 -20.50 3.31 12.14
N GLY A 218 -21.81 3.32 12.03
CA GLY A 218 -22.73 2.63 12.92
C GLY A 218 -23.51 3.61 13.77
N MET A 219 -24.57 3.15 14.42
CA MET A 219 -25.42 4.01 15.25
C MET A 219 -24.67 4.58 16.46
N GLU A 220 -23.66 3.87 16.94
CA GLU A 220 -22.82 4.21 18.08
C GLU A 220 -21.34 4.35 17.72
N ASN A 221 -21.00 4.45 16.42
CA ASN A 221 -19.63 4.47 15.89
C ASN A 221 -18.82 3.21 16.21
N GLU A 222 -19.47 2.05 16.19
CA GLU A 222 -18.89 0.77 16.60
C GLU A 222 -18.11 0.05 15.49
N PHE A 223 -18.18 0.53 14.24
CA PHE A 223 -17.56 -0.12 13.08
C PHE A 223 -16.58 0.79 12.36
N ILE A 224 -15.63 0.19 11.66
CA ILE A 224 -14.75 0.86 10.69
C ILE A 224 -14.98 0.24 9.30
N ALA A 225 -15.01 1.11 8.27
CA ALA A 225 -14.89 0.70 6.88
C ALA A 225 -13.73 1.44 6.23
N SER A 226 -12.79 0.71 5.65
CA SER A 226 -11.63 1.29 4.99
C SER A 226 -11.16 0.37 3.86
N PRO A 227 -10.64 0.90 2.74
CA PRO A 227 -9.85 0.11 1.84
C PRO A 227 -8.58 -0.38 2.55
N ARG A 228 -7.98 -1.46 2.07
CA ARG A 228 -6.68 -1.97 2.52
C ARG A 228 -6.61 -2.39 4.00
N LEU A 229 -7.74 -2.71 4.65
CA LEU A 229 -7.72 -3.33 5.98
C LEU A 229 -6.93 -4.65 5.97
N ASP A 230 -7.07 -5.44 4.90
CA ASP A 230 -6.22 -6.58 4.57
C ASP A 230 -4.99 -6.06 3.77
N ASP A 231 -3.75 -6.06 4.34
CA ASP A 231 -3.45 -6.52 5.71
C ASP A 231 -2.85 -5.37 6.56
N LEU A 232 -3.10 -4.11 6.17
CA LEU A 232 -2.54 -2.95 6.87
C LEU A 232 -3.00 -2.85 8.33
N GLN A 233 -4.15 -3.43 8.65
CA GLN A 233 -4.60 -3.51 10.05
C GLN A 233 -3.67 -4.41 10.87
N CYS A 234 -3.30 -5.59 10.36
CA CYS A 234 -2.38 -6.48 11.07
C CYS A 234 -0.97 -5.91 11.10
N ALA A 235 -0.50 -5.29 10.01
CA ALA A 235 0.80 -4.64 9.94
C ALA A 235 0.92 -3.51 10.98
N PHE A 236 -0.11 -2.66 11.10
CA PHE A 236 -0.19 -1.61 12.12
C PHE A 236 -0.22 -2.21 13.53
N SER A 237 -1.12 -3.17 13.77
CA SER A 237 -1.28 -3.79 15.10
C SER A 237 -0.04 -4.53 15.56
N ALA A 238 0.65 -5.24 14.66
CA ALA A 238 1.90 -5.93 14.96
C ALA A 238 3.02 -4.93 15.32
N THR A 239 3.10 -3.80 14.60
CA THR A 239 4.06 -2.74 14.88
C THR A 239 3.77 -2.06 16.22
N GLU A 240 2.52 -1.67 16.48
CA GLU A 240 2.10 -1.08 17.76
C GLU A 240 2.34 -2.04 18.93
N ALA A 241 2.00 -3.32 18.77
CA ALA A 241 2.25 -4.33 19.80
C ALA A 241 3.75 -4.48 20.10
N PHE A 242 4.61 -4.50 19.07
CA PHE A 242 6.06 -4.54 19.23
C PHE A 242 6.58 -3.30 19.97
N LEU A 243 6.09 -2.11 19.61
CA LEU A 243 6.52 -0.84 20.21
C LEU A 243 6.11 -0.72 21.68
N ASN A 244 4.94 -1.25 22.05
CA ASN A 244 4.40 -1.15 23.40
C ASN A 244 4.74 -2.36 24.29
N ALA A 245 5.38 -3.40 23.75
CA ALA A 245 5.71 -4.59 24.54
C ALA A 245 6.85 -4.32 25.53
N GLU A 246 6.59 -4.59 26.80
CA GLU A 246 7.58 -4.57 27.88
C GLU A 246 8.05 -6.00 28.17
N ASN A 247 9.15 -6.41 27.53
CA ASN A 247 9.70 -7.74 27.75
C ASN A 247 11.24 -7.72 27.74
N LYS A 248 11.84 -8.23 28.81
CA LYS A 248 13.31 -8.27 28.98
C LYS A 248 13.91 -9.66 28.78
N GLU A 249 13.07 -10.69 28.62
CA GLU A 249 13.51 -12.10 28.60
C GLU A 249 13.44 -12.72 27.21
N LYS A 250 12.54 -12.24 26.34
CA LYS A 250 12.33 -12.83 25.01
C LYS A 250 12.83 -11.92 23.91
N LEU A 251 13.38 -12.51 22.88
CA LEU A 251 13.58 -11.84 21.60
C LEU A 251 12.19 -11.60 20.97
N LEU A 252 11.76 -10.34 20.92
CA LEU A 252 10.53 -9.97 20.23
C LEU A 252 10.85 -9.65 18.78
N ILE A 253 10.03 -10.15 17.86
CA ILE A 253 10.17 -9.91 16.42
C ILE A 253 8.81 -9.48 15.86
N SER A 254 8.78 -8.36 15.15
CA SER A 254 7.70 -7.94 14.28
C SER A 254 8.19 -7.99 12.84
N ALA A 255 7.58 -8.85 12.02
CA ALA A 255 7.97 -9.06 10.63
C ALA A 255 6.78 -8.69 9.72
N VAL A 256 6.97 -7.69 8.88
CA VAL A 256 5.96 -7.25 7.90
C VAL A 256 6.56 -7.39 6.50
N PHE A 257 5.95 -8.24 5.65
CA PHE A 257 6.47 -8.65 4.33
C PHE A 257 5.75 -7.95 3.18
#